data_fd6a6ac6b4d107327f28ef54c3a00ee6
#
_entry.id   fd6a6ac6b4d107327f28ef54c3a00ee6
#
_cell.length_a   1.000
_cell.length_b   1.000
_cell.length_c   1.000
_cell.angle_alpha   90.00
_cell.angle_beta   90.00
_cell.angle_gamma   90.00
#
_symmetry.space_group_name_H-M   'P 1'
#
loop_
_entity.id
_entity.type
_entity.pdbx_description
1 polymer ?
#
loop_
_entity_poly.entity_id
_entity_poly.type
_entity_poly.pdbx_seq_one_letter_code
_entity_poly.pdbx_strand_id
1 'polypeptide(L)'
;MKYRILLLLFIFPLFLTAQAFRNYSNEFLNIGVDAAALGMSKAVVATTNNVNAIYWNPAGLVGIKDYQGSLMHASYFAGIANYNHAAFAMPIDDQSALGISIIRFGVDDILNTTELIDNDGNIDFNRISLFSAADYAFNVAYARNLIFKDLKFGVNAKIVRRIIGQFASSWGFGFDAGIQFERNNWKFGLMARDITTTFNSWAINEEEFNKIRDAIPGQNQELPETTELTKPKIQVGVARDFRIGRFFNLQTEVDLNIRFEQSNDVFSSELGSIDPAIGFQLDYDQLVYLRLGVGNFQYITEFDDSQSLSTQPNFGLGFNYKGIRIDYALTNIGSVGNALFSNIFSITFDYSFFRP
;
A
#
# COMPACT_ATOMS: atom_id res chain seq x y z
N MET A 1 10.66 -15.26 -46.95
CA MET A 1 11.93 -15.06 -46.23
C MET A 1 11.91 -13.89 -45.22
N LYS A 2 11.11 -12.84 -45.38
CA LYS A 2 11.10 -11.68 -44.48
C LYS A 2 10.55 -11.93 -43.04
N TYR A 3 9.69 -12.94 -42.84
CA TYR A 3 9.12 -13.23 -41.52
C TYR A 3 9.97 -14.14 -40.61
N ARG A 4 10.96 -14.83 -41.16
CA ARG A 4 11.88 -15.70 -40.39
C ARG A 4 12.97 -14.90 -39.68
N ILE A 5 13.28 -13.69 -40.14
CA ILE A 5 14.26 -12.79 -39.50
C ILE A 5 13.64 -12.06 -38.30
N LEU A 6 12.32 -11.78 -38.33
CA LEU A 6 11.60 -11.14 -37.22
C LEU A 6 11.48 -12.07 -36.00
N LEU A 7 11.40 -13.40 -36.22
CA LEU A 7 11.32 -14.38 -35.14
C LEU A 7 12.67 -14.57 -34.42
N LEU A 8 13.80 -14.36 -35.11
CA LEU A 8 15.13 -14.45 -34.53
C LEU A 8 15.51 -13.22 -33.66
N LEU A 9 14.91 -12.08 -33.92
CA LEU A 9 15.10 -10.87 -33.10
C LEU A 9 14.37 -10.93 -31.75
N PHE A 10 13.37 -11.81 -31.59
CA PHE A 10 12.61 -12.00 -30.34
C PHE A 10 13.26 -13.00 -29.38
N ILE A 11 14.27 -13.77 -29.81
CA ILE A 11 14.94 -14.81 -29.02
C ILE A 11 16.26 -14.33 -28.39
N PHE A 12 16.74 -13.13 -28.74
CA PHE A 12 18.07 -12.64 -28.31
C PHE A 12 18.16 -11.95 -26.92
N PRO A 13 17.10 -11.65 -26.17
CA PRO A 13 17.25 -11.07 -24.83
C PRO A 13 17.35 -12.07 -23.67
N LEU A 14 17.56 -13.36 -23.91
CA LEU A 14 17.49 -14.39 -22.85
C LEU A 14 18.81 -14.67 -22.10
N PHE A 15 19.87 -13.89 -22.33
CA PHE A 15 21.14 -14.02 -21.61
C PHE A 15 21.56 -12.72 -20.92
N LEU A 16 20.63 -12.04 -20.24
CA LEU A 16 21.01 -11.06 -19.24
C LEU A 16 21.31 -11.85 -17.96
N THR A 17 22.57 -11.87 -17.56
CA THR A 17 22.99 -12.34 -16.23
C THR A 17 22.17 -11.55 -15.20
N ALA A 18 21.33 -12.26 -14.47
CA ALA A 18 20.51 -11.67 -13.42
C ALA A 18 21.44 -11.11 -12.34
N GLN A 19 21.57 -9.80 -12.27
CA GLN A 19 22.03 -9.16 -11.04
C GLN A 19 21.02 -9.55 -9.96
N ALA A 20 21.52 -9.92 -8.77
CA ALA A 20 20.66 -10.23 -7.64
C ALA A 20 20.05 -8.93 -7.11
N PHE A 21 18.89 -8.56 -7.63
CA PHE A 21 18.15 -7.40 -7.13
C PHE A 21 17.39 -7.77 -5.85
N ARG A 22 17.36 -6.86 -4.88
CA ARG A 22 16.46 -7.01 -3.72
C ARG A 22 15.01 -6.94 -4.22
N ASN A 23 14.28 -8.02 -4.00
CA ASN A 23 12.89 -8.17 -4.47
C ASN A 23 11.84 -7.54 -3.52
N TYR A 24 12.24 -7.17 -2.30
CA TYR A 24 11.36 -6.59 -1.27
C TYR A 24 11.59 -5.09 -1.18
N SER A 25 11.07 -4.36 -2.14
CA SER A 25 11.13 -2.90 -2.15
C SER A 25 9.72 -2.32 -1.98
N ASN A 26 9.63 -1.14 -1.34
CA ASN A 26 8.38 -0.37 -1.19
C ASN A 26 7.28 -1.06 -0.36
N GLU A 27 7.64 -1.92 0.60
CA GLU A 27 6.67 -2.64 1.45
C GLU A 27 5.74 -1.70 2.24
N PHE A 28 6.16 -0.47 2.51
CA PHE A 28 5.28 0.53 3.12
C PHE A 28 4.01 0.81 2.29
N LEU A 29 4.06 0.59 0.97
CA LEU A 29 2.89 0.68 0.09
C LEU A 29 1.94 -0.53 0.21
N ASN A 30 2.29 -1.58 0.94
CA ASN A 30 1.42 -2.71 1.21
C ASN A 30 0.60 -2.55 2.50
N ILE A 31 0.92 -1.55 3.33
CA ILE A 31 0.20 -1.26 4.57
C ILE A 31 -1.25 -0.89 4.26
N GLY A 32 -1.48 -0.01 3.29
CA GLY A 32 -2.81 0.44 2.89
C GLY A 32 -3.19 1.80 3.45
N VAL A 33 -4.19 2.42 2.85
CA VAL A 33 -4.73 3.73 3.23
C VAL A 33 -6.23 3.63 3.52
N ASP A 34 -6.79 4.62 4.23
CA ASP A 34 -8.20 4.70 4.60
C ASP A 34 -8.64 3.68 5.67
N ALA A 35 -9.06 4.18 6.82
CA ALA A 35 -9.55 3.34 7.92
C ALA A 35 -10.76 2.47 7.50
N ALA A 36 -11.62 2.97 6.60
CA ALA A 36 -12.73 2.18 6.08
C ALA A 36 -12.26 0.92 5.34
N ALA A 37 -11.27 1.05 4.45
CA ALA A 37 -10.70 -0.06 3.71
C ALA A 37 -9.94 -1.03 4.62
N LEU A 38 -9.17 -0.50 5.58
CA LEU A 38 -8.42 -1.31 6.54
C LEU A 38 -9.33 -2.10 7.48
N GLY A 39 -10.50 -1.54 7.86
CA GLY A 39 -11.53 -2.25 8.61
C GLY A 39 -12.15 -3.43 7.85
N MET A 40 -12.07 -3.44 6.52
CA MET A 40 -12.47 -4.54 5.63
C MET A 40 -11.29 -5.45 5.23
N SER A 41 -10.19 -5.43 5.95
CA SER A 41 -8.96 -6.18 5.59
C SER A 41 -8.44 -5.89 4.19
N LYS A 42 -8.62 -4.66 3.70
CA LYS A 42 -8.21 -4.20 2.36
C LYS A 42 -9.02 -4.81 1.20
N ALA A 43 -10.09 -5.54 1.47
CA ALA A 43 -11.01 -6.07 0.46
C ALA A 43 -11.92 -4.94 -0.04
N VAL A 44 -11.44 -4.16 -1.02
CA VAL A 44 -12.10 -2.97 -1.56
C VAL A 44 -11.78 -2.68 -3.03
N VAL A 45 -11.10 -3.58 -3.72
CA VAL A 45 -10.65 -3.38 -5.12
C VAL A 45 -11.82 -3.21 -6.08
N ALA A 46 -12.95 -3.90 -5.81
CA ALA A 46 -14.17 -3.81 -6.62
C ALA A 46 -15.09 -2.65 -6.17
N THR A 47 -15.04 -2.23 -4.90
CA THR A 47 -16.04 -1.32 -4.33
C THR A 47 -15.54 0.10 -4.08
N THR A 48 -14.23 0.33 -4.05
CA THR A 48 -13.68 1.67 -3.85
C THR A 48 -14.19 2.63 -4.93
N ASN A 49 -14.78 3.77 -4.50
CA ASN A 49 -15.43 4.74 -5.39
C ASN A 49 -15.32 6.20 -4.91
N ASN A 50 -14.33 6.47 -4.08
CA ASN A 50 -14.05 7.78 -3.48
C ASN A 50 -12.60 8.21 -3.77
N VAL A 51 -12.14 9.29 -3.14
CA VAL A 51 -10.78 9.84 -3.30
C VAL A 51 -9.68 8.81 -2.99
N ASN A 52 -9.91 7.85 -2.10
CA ASN A 52 -8.94 6.80 -1.76
C ASN A 52 -8.79 5.73 -2.86
N ALA A 53 -9.64 5.79 -3.91
CA ALA A 53 -9.48 4.98 -5.11
C ALA A 53 -8.15 5.25 -5.84
N ILE A 54 -7.53 6.43 -5.68
CA ILE A 54 -6.17 6.72 -6.17
C ILE A 54 -5.21 5.57 -5.81
N TYR A 55 -5.34 5.06 -4.60
CA TYR A 55 -4.49 4.00 -4.08
C TYR A 55 -5.06 2.60 -4.36
N TRP A 56 -6.35 2.36 -4.09
CA TRP A 56 -6.92 1.01 -4.10
C TRP A 56 -7.20 0.49 -5.51
N ASN A 57 -7.89 1.29 -6.32
CA ASN A 57 -8.19 1.02 -7.72
C ASN A 57 -8.56 2.34 -8.42
N PRO A 58 -7.69 2.93 -9.22
CA PRO A 58 -7.92 4.25 -9.78
C PRO A 58 -9.18 4.34 -10.64
N ALA A 59 -9.69 3.22 -11.20
CA ALA A 59 -10.96 3.21 -11.92
C ALA A 59 -12.14 3.70 -11.07
N GLY A 60 -12.07 3.52 -9.74
CA GLY A 60 -13.10 3.96 -8.80
C GLY A 60 -13.26 5.48 -8.70
N LEU A 61 -12.26 6.26 -9.11
CA LEU A 61 -12.34 7.74 -9.10
C LEU A 61 -13.52 8.28 -9.93
N VAL A 62 -13.96 7.58 -10.96
CA VAL A 62 -15.16 7.97 -11.75
C VAL A 62 -16.42 8.06 -10.88
N GLY A 63 -16.44 7.40 -9.71
CA GLY A 63 -17.53 7.47 -8.75
C GLY A 63 -17.71 8.84 -8.08
N ILE A 64 -16.67 9.69 -8.10
CA ILE A 64 -16.66 11.01 -7.48
C ILE A 64 -17.56 11.97 -8.28
N LYS A 65 -18.45 12.66 -7.56
CA LYS A 65 -19.39 13.62 -8.17
C LYS A 65 -19.04 15.08 -7.93
N ASP A 66 -18.21 15.33 -6.91
CA ASP A 66 -17.73 16.67 -6.53
C ASP A 66 -16.28 16.54 -6.03
N TYR A 67 -15.63 17.66 -5.71
CA TYR A 67 -14.32 17.62 -5.09
C TYR A 67 -14.35 16.83 -3.79
N GLN A 68 -13.37 15.94 -3.62
CA GLN A 68 -13.21 15.17 -2.39
C GLN A 68 -11.79 15.30 -1.84
N GLY A 69 -11.69 15.39 -0.52
CA GLY A 69 -10.44 15.32 0.21
C GLY A 69 -10.45 14.18 1.23
N SER A 70 -9.29 13.60 1.52
CA SER A 70 -9.13 12.60 2.56
C SER A 70 -7.83 12.82 3.32
N LEU A 71 -7.88 12.62 4.63
CA LEU A 71 -6.72 12.59 5.51
C LEU A 71 -6.79 11.30 6.35
N MET A 72 -5.65 10.68 6.57
CA MET A 72 -5.52 9.50 7.42
C MET A 72 -4.26 9.61 8.27
N HIS A 73 -4.38 9.16 9.51
CA HIS A 73 -3.26 8.94 10.42
C HIS A 73 -3.38 7.56 11.07
N ALA A 74 -2.26 6.85 11.09
CA ALA A 74 -2.13 5.60 11.80
C ALA A 74 -0.81 5.57 12.58
N SER A 75 -0.87 5.05 13.80
CA SER A 75 0.28 4.84 14.65
C SER A 75 0.49 3.34 14.81
N TYR A 76 1.66 2.86 14.39
CA TYR A 76 2.05 1.46 14.40
C TYR A 76 3.13 1.19 15.43
N PHE A 77 3.23 -0.07 15.88
CA PHE A 77 4.27 -0.54 16.80
C PHE A 77 4.37 0.31 18.07
N ALA A 78 3.23 0.52 18.74
CA ALA A 78 3.13 1.34 19.96
C ALA A 78 3.63 2.79 19.80
N GLY A 79 3.45 3.39 18.63
CA GLY A 79 3.83 4.77 18.37
C GLY A 79 5.22 4.97 17.78
N ILE A 80 5.96 3.90 17.54
CA ILE A 80 7.31 3.99 16.94
C ILE A 80 7.23 4.47 15.49
N ALA A 81 6.28 3.94 14.71
CA ALA A 81 6.14 4.28 13.30
C ALA A 81 4.80 4.99 13.04
N ASN A 82 4.84 6.03 12.23
CA ASN A 82 3.67 6.81 11.82
C ASN A 82 3.42 6.66 10.32
N TYR A 83 2.16 6.40 9.96
CA TYR A 83 1.71 6.32 8.59
C TYR A 83 0.63 7.37 8.33
N ASN A 84 0.92 8.29 7.46
CA ASN A 84 0.06 9.42 7.13
C ASN A 84 -0.30 9.39 5.65
N HIS A 85 -1.54 9.71 5.33
CA HIS A 85 -2.01 9.83 3.96
C HIS A 85 -2.86 11.08 3.81
N ALA A 86 -2.65 11.79 2.71
CA ALA A 86 -3.52 12.88 2.28
C ALA A 86 -3.84 12.71 0.80
N ALA A 87 -5.09 12.93 0.41
CA ALA A 87 -5.54 12.81 -0.95
C ALA A 87 -6.56 13.87 -1.32
N PHE A 88 -6.58 14.22 -2.60
CA PHE A 88 -7.55 15.11 -3.20
C PHE A 88 -7.93 14.59 -4.58
N ALA A 89 -9.22 14.63 -4.91
CA ALA A 89 -9.70 14.25 -6.22
C ALA A 89 -10.85 15.13 -6.67
N MET A 90 -10.99 15.26 -7.99
CA MET A 90 -12.01 16.06 -8.62
C MET A 90 -12.52 15.41 -9.90
N PRO A 91 -13.83 15.54 -10.23
CA PRO A 91 -14.32 15.24 -11.56
C PRO A 91 -13.79 16.27 -12.56
N ILE A 92 -13.37 15.82 -13.75
CA ILE A 92 -12.99 16.67 -14.87
C ILE A 92 -14.23 16.95 -15.73
N ASP A 93 -14.99 15.90 -15.98
CA ASP A 93 -16.27 15.88 -16.69
C ASP A 93 -17.15 14.75 -16.12
N ASP A 94 -18.34 14.54 -16.70
CA ASP A 94 -19.29 13.49 -16.26
C ASP A 94 -18.74 12.05 -16.42
N GLN A 95 -17.64 11.89 -17.12
CA GLN A 95 -17.07 10.60 -17.50
C GLN A 95 -15.68 10.36 -16.95
N SER A 96 -15.01 11.37 -16.42
CA SER A 96 -13.61 11.28 -16.01
C SER A 96 -13.29 12.07 -14.75
N ALA A 97 -12.29 11.61 -14.01
CA ALA A 97 -11.82 12.22 -12.78
C ALA A 97 -10.28 12.17 -12.67
N LEU A 98 -9.74 13.12 -11.94
CA LEU A 98 -8.32 13.24 -11.61
C LEU A 98 -8.16 13.21 -10.09
N GLY A 99 -7.08 12.58 -9.62
CA GLY A 99 -6.74 12.56 -8.19
C GLY A 99 -5.25 12.64 -7.96
N ILE A 100 -4.88 13.20 -6.82
CA ILE A 100 -3.50 13.25 -6.31
C ILE A 100 -3.48 12.78 -4.87
N SER A 101 -2.41 12.10 -4.46
CA SER A 101 -2.22 11.73 -3.05
C SER A 101 -0.75 11.70 -2.66
N ILE A 102 -0.53 11.84 -1.36
CA ILE A 102 0.76 11.66 -0.72
C ILE A 102 0.63 10.69 0.44
N ILE A 103 1.58 9.79 0.55
CA ILE A 103 1.76 8.87 1.66
C ILE A 103 3.10 9.17 2.31
N ARG A 104 3.17 9.20 3.64
CA ARG A 104 4.40 9.19 4.42
C ARG A 104 4.35 8.06 5.44
N PHE A 105 5.31 7.19 5.39
CA PHE A 105 5.61 6.22 6.45
C PHE A 105 6.96 6.56 7.05
N GLY A 106 7.06 6.67 8.37
CA GLY A 106 8.32 7.09 8.96
C GLY A 106 8.45 6.74 10.43
N VAL A 107 9.70 6.61 10.84
CA VAL A 107 10.16 6.53 12.22
C VAL A 107 11.02 7.75 12.48
N ASP A 108 10.61 8.55 13.43
CA ASP A 108 11.32 9.77 13.82
C ASP A 108 12.12 9.54 15.11
N ASP A 109 13.06 10.42 15.42
CA ASP A 109 13.86 10.45 16.65
C ASP A 109 14.68 9.17 16.91
N ILE A 110 15.23 8.55 15.85
CA ILE A 110 16.13 7.41 15.94
C ILE A 110 17.48 7.88 16.49
N LEU A 111 17.95 7.23 17.55
CA LEU A 111 19.25 7.54 18.15
C LEU A 111 20.40 7.10 17.21
N ASN A 112 21.22 8.07 16.81
CA ASN A 112 22.48 7.79 16.13
C ASN A 112 23.60 7.70 17.17
N THR A 113 24.15 6.53 17.34
CA THR A 113 25.22 6.21 18.28
C THR A 113 26.54 5.86 17.60
N THR A 114 26.69 6.15 16.31
CA THR A 114 27.89 5.78 15.52
C THR A 114 29.14 6.46 16.03
N GLU A 115 29.03 7.63 16.63
CA GLU A 115 30.16 8.39 17.19
C GLU A 115 30.21 8.33 18.74
N LEU A 116 29.43 7.45 19.38
CA LEU A 116 29.33 7.33 20.85
C LEU A 116 30.67 6.97 21.49
N ILE A 117 31.45 6.13 20.81
CA ILE A 117 32.78 5.67 21.29
C ILE A 117 33.84 6.36 20.43
N ASP A 118 34.76 7.04 21.07
CA ASP A 118 35.90 7.69 20.38
C ASP A 118 37.02 6.68 20.05
N ASN A 119 38.05 7.11 19.33
CA ASN A 119 39.18 6.27 18.91
C ASN A 119 40.00 5.76 20.08
N ASP A 120 39.89 6.36 21.27
CA ASP A 120 40.56 5.98 22.50
C ASP A 120 39.72 5.02 23.36
N GLY A 121 38.48 4.70 22.91
CA GLY A 121 37.57 3.81 23.59
C GLY A 121 36.71 4.49 24.68
N ASN A 122 36.75 5.81 24.78
CA ASN A 122 35.92 6.57 25.73
C ASN A 122 34.47 6.73 25.22
N ILE A 123 33.51 6.64 26.12
CA ILE A 123 32.08 6.82 25.82
C ILE A 123 31.72 8.30 26.06
N ASP A 124 31.24 8.98 25.00
CA ASP A 124 30.75 10.38 25.10
C ASP A 124 29.29 10.45 24.64
N PHE A 125 28.37 10.50 25.60
CA PHE A 125 26.92 10.61 25.35
C PHE A 125 26.50 11.92 24.66
N ASN A 126 27.34 12.97 24.67
CA ASN A 126 27.04 14.23 23.97
C ASN A 126 27.16 14.10 22.44
N ARG A 127 27.74 13.02 21.95
CA ARG A 127 27.82 12.71 20.51
C ARG A 127 26.63 11.96 19.95
N ILE A 128 25.66 11.62 20.80
CA ILE A 128 24.40 11.05 20.32
C ILE A 128 23.61 12.12 19.58
N SER A 129 23.28 11.84 18.34
CA SER A 129 22.40 12.67 17.51
C SER A 129 21.10 11.93 17.17
N LEU A 130 20.10 12.64 16.65
CA LEU A 130 18.84 12.05 16.22
C LEU A 130 18.75 12.11 14.71
N PHE A 131 18.14 11.08 14.10
CA PHE A 131 17.76 11.08 12.68
C PHE A 131 16.40 10.46 12.48
N SER A 132 15.80 10.64 11.30
CA SER A 132 14.55 10.03 10.91
C SER A 132 14.75 9.14 9.69
N ALA A 133 14.00 8.04 9.61
CA ALA A 133 13.84 7.25 8.41
C ALA A 133 12.42 7.42 7.89
N ALA A 134 12.25 7.82 6.63
CA ALA A 134 10.93 8.09 6.08
C ALA A 134 10.82 7.70 4.59
N ASP A 135 9.73 7.06 4.26
CA ASP A 135 9.33 6.69 2.92
C ASP A 135 8.13 7.53 2.50
N TYR A 136 8.20 8.11 1.31
CA TYR A 136 7.14 8.92 0.72
C TYR A 136 6.70 8.32 -0.61
N ALA A 137 5.39 8.38 -0.90
CA ALA A 137 4.87 8.11 -2.23
C ALA A 137 3.92 9.23 -2.66
N PHE A 138 4.19 9.77 -3.84
CA PHE A 138 3.33 10.75 -4.51
C PHE A 138 2.62 10.06 -5.65
N ASN A 139 1.29 10.16 -5.70
CA ASN A 139 0.47 9.52 -6.70
C ASN A 139 -0.32 10.56 -7.49
N VAL A 140 -0.43 10.32 -8.80
CA VAL A 140 -1.31 11.06 -9.70
C VAL A 140 -2.13 10.05 -10.48
N ALA A 141 -3.44 10.06 -10.30
CA ALA A 141 -4.35 9.10 -10.89
C ALA A 141 -5.37 9.77 -11.81
N TYR A 142 -5.65 9.12 -12.92
CA TYR A 142 -6.70 9.49 -13.86
C TYR A 142 -7.62 8.31 -14.10
N ALA A 143 -8.93 8.58 -14.16
CA ALA A 143 -9.94 7.55 -14.42
C ALA A 143 -10.97 8.02 -15.42
N ARG A 144 -11.53 7.06 -16.16
CA ARG A 144 -12.57 7.32 -17.14
C ARG A 144 -13.54 6.15 -17.31
N ASN A 145 -14.83 6.47 -17.54
CA ASN A 145 -15.79 5.52 -18.07
C ASN A 145 -15.40 5.12 -19.50
N LEU A 146 -15.42 3.84 -19.78
CA LEU A 146 -15.20 3.34 -21.14
C LEU A 146 -16.50 3.36 -21.96
N ILE A 147 -16.35 3.19 -23.26
CA ILE A 147 -17.49 3.11 -24.21
C ILE A 147 -18.42 1.94 -23.87
N PHE A 148 -17.86 0.86 -23.32
CA PHE A 148 -18.65 -0.27 -22.81
C PHE A 148 -19.37 0.15 -21.53
N LYS A 149 -20.68 -0.01 -21.53
CA LYS A 149 -21.53 0.33 -20.39
C LYS A 149 -21.03 -0.35 -19.12
N ASP A 150 -21.04 0.37 -18.03
CA ASP A 150 -20.72 -0.11 -16.68
C ASP A 150 -19.23 -0.49 -16.49
N LEU A 151 -18.34 -0.19 -17.43
CA LEU A 151 -16.91 -0.46 -17.36
C LEU A 151 -16.12 0.83 -17.15
N LYS A 152 -15.32 0.85 -16.10
CA LYS A 152 -14.46 1.97 -15.70
C LYS A 152 -12.99 1.53 -15.79
N PHE A 153 -12.13 2.46 -16.19
CA PHE A 153 -10.68 2.26 -16.27
C PHE A 153 -9.97 3.40 -15.57
N GLY A 154 -8.85 3.11 -14.93
CA GLY A 154 -8.02 4.12 -14.30
C GLY A 154 -6.55 3.74 -14.31
N VAL A 155 -5.70 4.77 -14.28
CA VAL A 155 -4.24 4.63 -14.20
C VAL A 155 -3.72 5.50 -13.07
N ASN A 156 -2.62 5.10 -12.47
CA ASN A 156 -1.91 5.84 -11.45
C ASN A 156 -0.41 5.85 -11.79
N ALA A 157 0.20 7.03 -11.75
CA ALA A 157 1.65 7.20 -11.76
C ALA A 157 2.12 7.53 -10.37
N LYS A 158 3.16 6.85 -9.89
CA LYS A 158 3.71 7.05 -8.55
C LYS A 158 5.20 7.38 -8.59
N ILE A 159 5.60 8.30 -7.73
CA ILE A 159 6.97 8.65 -7.43
C ILE A 159 7.23 8.27 -5.99
N VAL A 160 8.26 7.48 -5.75
CA VAL A 160 8.66 7.04 -4.42
C VAL A 160 9.95 7.76 -4.04
N ARG A 161 9.99 8.32 -2.84
CA ARG A 161 11.18 8.91 -2.24
C ARG A 161 11.41 8.26 -0.89
N ARG A 162 12.60 7.69 -0.69
CA ARG A 162 12.97 7.06 0.58
C ARG A 162 14.20 7.75 1.14
N ILE A 163 14.23 7.98 2.45
CA ILE A 163 15.28 8.73 3.14
C ILE A 163 15.62 7.98 4.43
N ILE A 164 16.91 7.73 4.66
CA ILE A 164 17.44 7.13 5.89
C ILE A 164 18.43 8.14 6.46
N GLY A 165 17.94 9.10 7.23
CA GLY A 165 18.76 10.16 7.79
C GLY A 165 19.65 10.82 6.76
N GLN A 166 20.92 10.96 7.13
CA GLN A 166 21.99 11.44 6.25
C GLN A 166 22.72 10.32 5.50
N PHE A 167 22.37 9.03 5.79
CA PHE A 167 23.11 7.88 5.33
C PHE A 167 22.80 7.50 3.87
N ALA A 168 21.51 7.49 3.51
CA ALA A 168 21.08 7.07 2.19
C ALA A 168 19.74 7.68 1.79
N SER A 169 19.53 7.78 0.48
CA SER A 169 18.21 8.17 -0.04
C SER A 169 17.96 7.55 -1.42
N SER A 170 16.69 7.31 -1.78
CA SER A 170 16.35 6.78 -3.09
C SER A 170 15.21 7.52 -3.76
N TRP A 171 15.18 7.41 -5.09
CA TRP A 171 14.04 7.75 -5.92
C TRP A 171 13.56 6.54 -6.69
N GLY A 172 12.24 6.40 -6.80
CA GLY A 172 11.61 5.34 -7.55
C GLY A 172 10.41 5.83 -8.34
N PHE A 173 10.06 5.09 -9.39
CA PHE A 173 8.94 5.39 -10.27
C PHE A 173 8.18 4.10 -10.58
N GLY A 174 6.86 4.18 -10.63
CA GLY A 174 6.01 3.05 -10.96
C GLY A 174 4.67 3.49 -11.53
N PHE A 175 4.00 2.54 -12.17
CA PHE A 175 2.66 2.73 -12.73
C PHE A 175 1.75 1.61 -12.28
N ASP A 176 0.49 1.98 -12.04
CA ASP A 176 -0.58 1.06 -11.72
C ASP A 176 -1.74 1.27 -12.69
N ALA A 177 -2.54 0.23 -12.94
CA ALA A 177 -3.78 0.34 -13.71
C ALA A 177 -4.88 -0.48 -13.06
N GLY A 178 -6.10 0.02 -13.18
CA GLY A 178 -7.26 -0.64 -12.61
C GLY A 178 -8.47 -0.62 -13.53
N ILE A 179 -9.32 -1.61 -13.33
CA ILE A 179 -10.60 -1.75 -14.00
C ILE A 179 -11.66 -2.03 -12.95
N GLN A 180 -12.83 -1.43 -13.10
CA GLN A 180 -14.03 -1.79 -12.34
C GLN A 180 -15.21 -1.99 -13.29
N PHE A 181 -16.01 -3.01 -12.97
CA PHE A 181 -17.25 -3.33 -13.68
C PHE A 181 -18.36 -3.57 -12.67
N GLU A 182 -19.52 -2.95 -12.86
CA GLU A 182 -20.67 -3.08 -11.97
C GLU A 182 -21.91 -3.46 -12.75
N ARG A 183 -22.59 -4.53 -12.32
CA ARG A 183 -23.85 -4.97 -12.94
C ARG A 183 -24.72 -5.75 -11.97
N ASN A 184 -25.99 -5.38 -11.84
CA ASN A 184 -26.99 -6.10 -11.05
C ASN A 184 -26.54 -6.38 -9.60
N ASN A 185 -26.03 -5.37 -8.89
CA ASN A 185 -25.51 -5.45 -7.52
C ASN A 185 -24.21 -6.28 -7.37
N TRP A 186 -23.66 -6.80 -8.47
CA TRP A 186 -22.32 -7.39 -8.48
C TRP A 186 -21.31 -6.35 -8.95
N LYS A 187 -20.19 -6.31 -8.25
CA LYS A 187 -19.05 -5.45 -8.57
C LYS A 187 -17.82 -6.32 -8.75
N PHE A 188 -17.05 -6.00 -9.76
CA PHE A 188 -15.80 -6.69 -10.09
C PHE A 188 -14.70 -5.64 -10.19
N GLY A 189 -13.56 -5.94 -9.60
CA GLY A 189 -12.39 -5.10 -9.64
C GLY A 189 -11.16 -5.89 -10.08
N LEU A 190 -10.35 -5.28 -10.91
CA LEU A 190 -9.01 -5.75 -11.26
C LEU A 190 -8.05 -4.58 -11.07
N MET A 191 -6.98 -4.82 -10.33
CA MET A 191 -5.91 -3.86 -10.11
C MET A 191 -4.57 -4.52 -10.40
N ALA A 192 -3.80 -3.95 -11.30
CA ALA A 192 -2.42 -4.31 -11.55
C ALA A 192 -1.53 -3.21 -10.96
N ARG A 193 -0.74 -3.58 -9.95
CA ARG A 193 0.22 -2.68 -9.29
C ARG A 193 1.61 -2.91 -9.83
N ASP A 194 2.40 -1.85 -9.88
CA ASP A 194 3.81 -1.90 -10.29
C ASP A 194 4.00 -2.55 -11.68
N ILE A 195 3.10 -2.24 -12.65
CA ILE A 195 3.03 -2.90 -13.97
C ILE A 195 4.37 -2.81 -14.72
N THR A 196 5.07 -1.70 -14.55
CA THR A 196 6.37 -1.46 -15.19
C THR A 196 7.54 -1.93 -14.34
N THR A 197 7.27 -2.64 -13.22
CA THR A 197 8.23 -2.85 -12.14
C THR A 197 8.65 -1.49 -11.55
N THR A 198 8.37 -1.24 -10.28
CA THR A 198 8.84 0.01 -9.66
C THR A 198 10.32 -0.11 -9.37
N PHE A 199 11.08 0.75 -10.02
CA PHE A 199 12.52 0.84 -9.91
C PHE A 199 12.88 1.89 -8.87
N ASN A 200 13.72 1.53 -7.89
CA ASN A 200 14.31 2.46 -6.92
C ASN A 200 15.82 2.51 -7.10
N SER A 201 16.37 3.73 -7.18
CA SER A 201 17.79 3.98 -7.24
C SER A 201 18.24 4.69 -5.97
N TRP A 202 19.19 4.08 -5.25
CA TRP A 202 19.76 4.58 -4.01
C TRP A 202 21.02 5.39 -4.25
N ALA A 203 21.10 6.53 -3.58
CA ALA A 203 22.33 7.28 -3.38
C ALA A 203 22.77 7.08 -1.93
N ILE A 204 23.95 6.54 -1.72
CA ILE A 204 24.55 6.27 -0.41
C ILE A 204 25.55 7.37 -0.11
N ASN A 205 25.54 7.91 1.08
CA ASN A 205 26.55 8.82 1.58
C ASN A 205 27.76 8.00 2.06
N GLU A 206 28.79 7.93 1.22
CA GLU A 206 29.99 7.12 1.49
C GLU A 206 30.75 7.61 2.74
N GLU A 207 30.72 8.91 3.05
CA GLU A 207 31.38 9.45 4.22
C GLU A 207 30.74 8.91 5.51
N GLU A 208 29.42 8.97 5.59
CA GLU A 208 28.66 8.44 6.74
C GLU A 208 28.73 6.92 6.81
N PHE A 209 28.72 6.23 5.67
CA PHE A 209 28.88 4.78 5.63
C PHE A 209 30.26 4.35 6.14
N ASN A 210 31.31 5.07 5.79
CA ASN A 210 32.66 4.79 6.25
C ASN A 210 32.80 4.97 7.77
N LYS A 211 32.14 5.97 8.37
CA LYS A 211 32.10 6.12 9.84
C LYS A 211 31.53 4.87 10.52
N ILE A 212 30.44 4.31 9.98
CA ILE A 212 29.85 3.08 10.51
C ILE A 212 30.79 1.89 10.35
N ARG A 213 31.39 1.75 9.19
CA ARG A 213 32.35 0.68 8.88
C ARG A 213 33.55 0.71 9.81
N ASP A 214 34.11 1.89 10.05
CA ASP A 214 35.29 2.08 10.86
C ASP A 214 34.98 1.89 12.37
N ALA A 215 33.75 2.18 12.80
CA ALA A 215 33.29 1.96 14.17
C ALA A 215 33.10 0.47 14.54
N ILE A 216 32.88 -0.43 13.55
CA ILE A 216 32.62 -1.86 13.79
C ILE A 216 33.57 -2.69 12.89
N PRO A 217 34.82 -2.94 13.31
CA PRO A 217 35.76 -3.73 12.55
C PRO A 217 35.26 -5.15 12.27
N GLY A 218 35.29 -5.58 11.00
CA GLY A 218 34.95 -6.95 10.59
C GLY A 218 33.51 -7.15 10.11
N GLN A 219 32.64 -6.14 10.17
CA GLN A 219 31.34 -6.16 9.50
C GLN A 219 31.42 -5.65 8.06
N ASN A 220 30.45 -6.10 7.23
CA ASN A 220 30.31 -5.86 5.79
C ASN A 220 31.05 -4.65 5.27
N GLN A 221 32.14 -4.90 4.51
CA GLN A 221 32.98 -3.83 3.97
C GLN A 221 32.53 -3.34 2.60
N GLU A 222 31.52 -3.97 2.02
CA GLU A 222 30.98 -3.64 0.72
C GLU A 222 29.78 -2.68 0.85
N LEU A 223 29.71 -1.69 -0.05
CA LEU A 223 28.55 -0.81 -0.15
C LEU A 223 27.32 -1.64 -0.51
N PRO A 224 26.14 -1.34 0.08
CA PRO A 224 24.90 -2.00 -0.29
C PRO A 224 24.57 -1.80 -1.79
N GLU A 225 23.84 -2.74 -2.37
CA GLU A 225 23.31 -2.59 -3.72
C GLU A 225 22.46 -1.33 -3.84
N THR A 226 22.67 -0.58 -4.92
CA THR A 226 22.03 0.72 -5.13
C THR A 226 20.72 0.63 -5.90
N THR A 227 20.34 -0.56 -6.37
CA THR A 227 19.13 -0.76 -7.16
C THR A 227 18.20 -1.75 -6.51
N GLU A 228 16.94 -1.38 -6.35
CA GLU A 228 15.86 -2.25 -5.88
C GLU A 228 14.72 -2.27 -6.90
N LEU A 229 14.11 -3.43 -7.07
CA LEU A 229 12.96 -3.62 -7.95
C LEU A 229 11.76 -4.15 -7.16
N THR A 230 10.60 -3.54 -7.37
CA THR A 230 9.32 -4.07 -6.85
C THR A 230 8.62 -4.83 -7.96
N LYS A 231 8.38 -6.12 -7.75
CA LYS A 231 7.69 -6.98 -8.73
C LYS A 231 6.23 -6.55 -8.90
N PRO A 232 5.68 -6.71 -10.11
CA PRO A 232 4.26 -6.51 -10.35
C PRO A 232 3.40 -7.45 -9.48
N LYS A 233 2.20 -6.99 -9.13
CA LYS A 233 1.19 -7.79 -8.46
C LYS A 233 -0.20 -7.48 -9.00
N ILE A 234 -1.08 -8.48 -8.94
CA ILE A 234 -2.46 -8.38 -9.41
C ILE A 234 -3.40 -8.56 -8.22
N GLN A 235 -4.42 -7.73 -8.16
CA GLN A 235 -5.51 -7.86 -7.18
C GLN A 235 -6.81 -8.03 -7.95
N VAL A 236 -7.58 -9.05 -7.60
CA VAL A 236 -8.90 -9.34 -8.20
C VAL A 236 -9.93 -9.29 -7.10
N GLY A 237 -10.93 -8.44 -7.25
CA GLY A 237 -12.00 -8.26 -6.27
C GLY A 237 -13.37 -8.62 -6.85
N VAL A 238 -14.21 -9.25 -6.03
CA VAL A 238 -15.61 -9.52 -6.32
C VAL A 238 -16.44 -9.11 -5.13
N ALA A 239 -17.42 -8.25 -5.37
CA ALA A 239 -18.29 -7.76 -4.30
C ALA A 239 -19.76 -7.85 -4.67
N ARG A 240 -20.61 -7.84 -3.64
CA ARG A 240 -22.06 -7.82 -3.79
C ARG A 240 -22.71 -7.01 -2.70
N ASP A 241 -23.72 -6.20 -3.09
CA ASP A 241 -24.57 -5.44 -2.17
C ASP A 241 -25.88 -6.19 -1.93
N PHE A 242 -26.29 -6.27 -0.65
CA PHE A 242 -27.53 -6.88 -0.19
C PHE A 242 -28.33 -5.85 0.61
N ARG A 243 -29.48 -5.45 0.09
CA ARG A 243 -30.37 -4.57 0.81
C ARG A 243 -31.21 -5.36 1.83
N ILE A 244 -31.08 -5.02 3.11
CA ILE A 244 -31.75 -5.67 4.23
C ILE A 244 -32.82 -4.72 4.79
N GLY A 245 -34.08 -4.96 4.42
CA GLY A 245 -35.17 -4.06 4.78
C GLY A 245 -35.03 -2.68 4.14
N ARG A 246 -35.40 -1.63 4.88
CA ARG A 246 -35.48 -0.25 4.36
C ARG A 246 -34.19 0.54 4.58
N PHE A 247 -33.51 0.31 5.69
CA PHE A 247 -32.42 1.17 6.17
C PHE A 247 -31.05 0.53 6.15
N PHE A 248 -30.97 -0.81 6.07
CA PHE A 248 -29.69 -1.51 6.12
C PHE A 248 -29.23 -1.94 4.74
N ASN A 249 -27.94 -1.80 4.48
CA ASN A 249 -27.27 -2.39 3.34
C ASN A 249 -26.04 -3.15 3.81
N LEU A 250 -25.88 -4.40 3.37
CA LEU A 250 -24.71 -5.23 3.61
C LEU A 250 -23.91 -5.35 2.31
N GLN A 251 -22.69 -4.84 2.31
CA GLN A 251 -21.72 -5.03 1.26
C GLN A 251 -20.74 -6.13 1.68
N THR A 252 -20.50 -7.06 0.78
CA THR A 252 -19.50 -8.13 0.99
C THR A 252 -18.51 -8.09 -0.16
N GLU A 253 -17.22 -8.25 0.13
CA GLU A 253 -16.17 -8.29 -0.88
C GLU A 253 -15.15 -9.36 -0.54
N VAL A 254 -14.67 -10.04 -1.59
CA VAL A 254 -13.55 -10.98 -1.51
C VAL A 254 -12.52 -10.52 -2.52
N ASP A 255 -11.31 -10.28 -2.06
CA ASP A 255 -10.16 -9.92 -2.88
C ASP A 255 -9.10 -11.03 -2.84
N LEU A 256 -8.46 -11.27 -3.98
CA LEU A 256 -7.30 -12.13 -4.13
C LEU A 256 -6.10 -11.28 -4.52
N ASN A 257 -5.10 -11.23 -3.64
CA ASN A 257 -3.83 -10.56 -3.90
C ASN A 257 -2.83 -11.58 -4.45
N ILE A 258 -2.51 -11.49 -5.73
CA ILE A 258 -1.65 -12.41 -6.46
C ILE A 258 -0.27 -11.79 -6.61
N ARG A 259 0.77 -12.47 -6.11
CA ARG A 259 2.18 -12.11 -6.21
C ARG A 259 2.91 -13.14 -7.06
N PHE A 260 3.85 -12.71 -7.89
CA PHE A 260 4.66 -13.59 -8.74
C PHE A 260 5.97 -13.99 -8.06
N GLU A 261 5.84 -14.40 -6.80
CA GLU A 261 6.95 -14.90 -5.97
C GLU A 261 6.41 -15.81 -4.87
N GLN A 262 7.27 -16.68 -4.38
CA GLN A 262 6.96 -17.52 -3.23
C GLN A 262 6.95 -16.66 -1.95
N SER A 263 5.97 -16.88 -1.09
CA SER A 263 5.83 -16.21 0.21
C SER A 263 5.32 -17.19 1.27
N ASN A 264 5.09 -16.71 2.49
CA ASN A 264 4.50 -17.50 3.57
C ASN A 264 2.97 -17.55 3.50
N ASP A 265 2.35 -17.06 2.42
CA ASP A 265 0.90 -17.11 2.22
C ASP A 265 0.41 -18.57 2.17
N VAL A 266 -0.81 -18.82 2.62
CA VAL A 266 -1.43 -20.17 2.65
C VAL A 266 -1.42 -20.83 1.27
N PHE A 267 -1.62 -20.05 0.21
CA PHE A 267 -1.52 -20.51 -1.16
C PHE A 267 -0.22 -20.00 -1.77
N SER A 268 0.86 -20.75 -1.63
CA SER A 268 2.19 -20.36 -2.13
C SER A 268 2.87 -21.51 -2.87
N SER A 269 3.54 -21.17 -3.96
CA SER A 269 4.33 -22.07 -4.80
C SER A 269 5.54 -21.33 -5.37
N GLU A 270 6.44 -22.03 -6.05
CA GLU A 270 7.59 -21.42 -6.74
C GLU A 270 7.17 -20.41 -7.83
N LEU A 271 5.96 -20.57 -8.39
CA LEU A 271 5.43 -19.70 -9.46
C LEU A 271 4.77 -18.43 -8.92
N GLY A 272 4.36 -18.42 -7.65
CA GLY A 272 3.67 -17.29 -7.03
C GLY A 272 2.84 -17.66 -5.82
N SER A 273 2.28 -16.64 -5.19
CA SER A 273 1.45 -16.76 -4.00
C SER A 273 0.15 -15.97 -4.13
N ILE A 274 -0.86 -16.38 -3.37
CA ILE A 274 -2.18 -15.75 -3.30
C ILE A 274 -2.51 -15.50 -1.83
N ASP A 275 -2.76 -14.23 -1.49
CA ASP A 275 -3.25 -13.82 -0.18
C ASP A 275 -4.72 -13.36 -0.33
N PRO A 276 -5.70 -14.18 0.12
CA PRO A 276 -7.10 -13.80 0.11
C PRO A 276 -7.43 -12.80 1.22
N ALA A 277 -8.39 -11.91 0.96
CA ALA A 277 -8.97 -11.02 1.94
C ALA A 277 -10.50 -11.03 1.81
N ILE A 278 -11.20 -11.00 2.93
CA ILE A 278 -12.66 -10.98 2.97
C ILE A 278 -13.09 -9.80 3.83
N GLY A 279 -13.98 -8.97 3.30
CA GLY A 279 -14.51 -7.79 3.95
C GLY A 279 -16.04 -7.76 3.96
N PHE A 280 -16.60 -7.25 5.06
CA PHE A 280 -18.02 -7.01 5.23
C PHE A 280 -18.23 -5.57 5.73
N GLN A 281 -19.17 -4.86 5.13
CA GLN A 281 -19.61 -3.56 5.58
C GLN A 281 -21.12 -3.58 5.73
N LEU A 282 -21.61 -3.35 6.94
CA LEU A 282 -23.02 -3.10 7.22
C LEU A 282 -23.21 -1.61 7.45
N ASP A 283 -24.08 -0.99 6.67
CA ASP A 283 -24.46 0.40 6.91
C ASP A 283 -25.92 0.54 7.31
N TYR A 284 -26.18 1.55 8.14
CA TYR A 284 -27.52 2.01 8.49
C TYR A 284 -27.75 3.37 7.84
N ASP A 285 -28.60 3.40 6.81
CA ASP A 285 -29.04 4.60 6.08
C ASP A 285 -27.87 5.48 5.58
N GLN A 286 -26.73 4.85 5.23
CA GLN A 286 -25.48 5.50 4.85
C GLN A 286 -24.93 6.50 5.89
N LEU A 287 -25.40 6.42 7.14
CA LEU A 287 -25.03 7.29 8.24
C LEU A 287 -23.96 6.64 9.15
N VAL A 288 -24.21 5.38 9.54
CA VAL A 288 -23.31 4.61 10.43
C VAL A 288 -22.87 3.36 9.72
N TYR A 289 -21.58 3.05 9.84
CA TYR A 289 -20.96 1.90 9.19
C TYR A 289 -20.27 1.03 10.22
N LEU A 290 -20.54 -0.27 10.15
CA LEU A 290 -19.81 -1.31 10.86
C LEU A 290 -19.07 -2.15 9.82
N ARG A 291 -17.77 -2.37 10.04
CA ARG A 291 -16.93 -3.14 9.13
C ARG A 291 -16.20 -4.24 9.87
N LEU A 292 -16.11 -5.37 9.21
CA LEU A 292 -15.34 -6.54 9.65
C LEU A 292 -14.56 -7.08 8.47
N GLY A 293 -13.35 -7.52 8.73
CA GLY A 293 -12.54 -8.13 7.69
C GLY A 293 -11.57 -9.14 8.26
N VAL A 294 -11.15 -10.06 7.42
CA VAL A 294 -10.07 -11.02 7.70
C VAL A 294 -9.22 -11.20 6.45
N GLY A 295 -7.91 -11.22 6.62
CA GLY A 295 -6.92 -11.37 5.56
C GLY A 295 -5.57 -11.77 6.12
N ASN A 296 -4.52 -11.66 5.30
CA ASN A 296 -3.15 -11.99 5.68
C ASN A 296 -3.05 -13.41 6.25
N PHE A 297 -3.53 -14.39 5.48
CA PHE A 297 -3.48 -15.80 5.84
C PHE A 297 -2.10 -16.35 5.57
N GLN A 298 -1.30 -16.58 6.61
CA GLN A 298 0.10 -16.99 6.51
C GLN A 298 0.42 -18.19 7.41
N TYR A 299 1.36 -19.04 6.97
CA TYR A 299 1.97 -20.02 7.84
C TYR A 299 3.17 -19.41 8.57
N ILE A 300 3.15 -19.49 9.89
CA ILE A 300 4.26 -19.09 10.77
C ILE A 300 4.91 -20.36 11.31
N THR A 301 6.24 -20.45 11.18
CA THR A 301 7.01 -21.52 11.80
C THR A 301 7.31 -21.14 13.25
N GLU A 302 6.82 -21.93 14.18
CA GLU A 302 7.03 -21.77 15.61
C GLU A 302 8.44 -22.22 16.02
N PHE A 303 8.83 -21.96 17.27
CA PHE A 303 10.15 -22.34 17.78
C PHE A 303 10.41 -23.86 17.84
N ASP A 304 9.36 -24.67 17.77
CA ASP A 304 9.43 -26.14 17.77
C ASP A 304 9.35 -26.73 16.34
N ASP A 305 9.58 -25.89 15.31
CA ASP A 305 9.46 -26.21 13.88
C ASP A 305 8.04 -26.59 13.43
N SER A 306 7.03 -26.48 14.29
CA SER A 306 5.63 -26.64 13.89
C SER A 306 5.15 -25.42 13.07
N GLN A 307 4.17 -25.65 12.20
CA GLN A 307 3.53 -24.57 11.43
C GLN A 307 2.17 -24.24 12.02
N SER A 308 1.95 -22.97 12.34
CA SER A 308 0.65 -22.44 12.75
C SER A 308 0.07 -21.50 11.69
N LEU A 309 -1.26 -21.51 11.55
CA LEU A 309 -1.97 -20.59 10.67
C LEU A 309 -2.19 -19.27 11.39
N SER A 310 -1.62 -18.21 10.86
CA SER A 310 -1.87 -16.84 11.30
C SER A 310 -2.88 -16.15 10.40
N THR A 311 -3.76 -15.36 10.98
CA THR A 311 -4.76 -14.54 10.26
C THR A 311 -4.83 -13.16 10.91
N GLN A 312 -5.21 -12.16 10.13
CA GLN A 312 -5.35 -10.79 10.61
C GLN A 312 -6.83 -10.36 10.58
N PRO A 313 -7.56 -10.48 11.71
CA PRO A 313 -8.88 -9.89 11.84
C PRO A 313 -8.77 -8.36 11.96
N ASN A 314 -9.70 -7.66 11.33
CA ASN A 314 -9.81 -6.21 11.36
C ASN A 314 -11.24 -5.80 11.67
N PHE A 315 -11.38 -4.68 12.34
CA PHE A 315 -12.63 -4.09 12.73
C PHE A 315 -12.66 -2.61 12.35
N GLY A 316 -13.80 -2.10 11.88
CA GLY A 316 -13.95 -0.70 11.51
C GLY A 316 -15.30 -0.13 11.91
N LEU A 317 -15.30 1.14 12.30
CA LEU A 317 -16.48 1.96 12.52
C LEU A 317 -16.43 3.19 11.64
N GLY A 318 -17.57 3.62 11.12
CA GLY A 318 -17.67 4.83 10.33
C GLY A 318 -18.93 5.63 10.64
N PHE A 319 -18.81 6.94 10.51
CA PHE A 319 -19.92 7.87 10.64
C PHE A 319 -19.86 8.87 9.49
N ASN A 320 -20.94 9.03 8.75
CA ASN A 320 -21.04 9.95 7.63
C ASN A 320 -22.20 10.91 7.86
N TYR A 321 -21.92 12.20 7.88
CA TYR A 321 -22.94 13.21 8.05
C TYR A 321 -22.68 14.41 7.15
N LYS A 322 -23.61 14.68 6.25
CA LYS A 322 -23.57 15.85 5.34
C LYS A 322 -22.27 15.99 4.55
N GLY A 323 -21.69 14.90 4.05
CA GLY A 323 -20.46 14.93 3.25
C GLY A 323 -19.16 14.89 4.05
N ILE A 324 -19.23 14.82 5.37
CA ILE A 324 -18.06 14.51 6.23
C ILE A 324 -18.19 13.08 6.70
N ARG A 325 -17.22 12.23 6.38
CA ARG A 325 -17.13 10.87 6.86
C ARG A 325 -15.89 10.70 7.74
N ILE A 326 -16.11 10.19 8.94
CA ILE A 326 -15.04 9.85 9.89
C ILE A 326 -15.05 8.35 10.04
N ASP A 327 -13.91 7.73 9.83
CA ASP A 327 -13.73 6.29 9.95
C ASP A 327 -12.62 5.99 10.95
N TYR A 328 -12.81 4.93 11.71
CA TYR A 328 -11.85 4.35 12.62
C TYR A 328 -11.66 2.87 12.28
N ALA A 329 -10.44 2.39 12.32
CA ALA A 329 -10.14 0.97 12.21
C ALA A 329 -9.17 0.52 13.30
N LEU A 330 -9.43 -0.69 13.76
CA LEU A 330 -8.56 -1.45 14.64
C LEU A 330 -8.00 -2.61 13.83
N THR A 331 -6.70 -2.63 13.62
CA THR A 331 -6.01 -3.67 12.85
C THR A 331 -4.78 -4.16 13.59
N ASN A 332 -4.39 -5.40 13.34
CA ASN A 332 -3.16 -5.96 13.89
C ASN A 332 -2.14 -6.13 12.77
N ILE A 333 -1.21 -5.18 12.63
CA ILE A 333 -0.10 -5.28 11.68
C ILE A 333 1.12 -5.81 12.44
N GLY A 334 1.60 -7.00 12.07
CA GLY A 334 2.78 -7.63 12.66
C GLY A 334 2.47 -8.49 13.88
N SER A 335 1.55 -9.45 13.74
CA SER A 335 1.18 -10.39 14.80
C SER A 335 2.26 -11.44 15.06
N VAL A 336 3.34 -11.05 15.74
CA VAL A 336 4.22 -12.02 16.42
C VAL A 336 4.05 -11.79 17.91
N GLY A 337 3.31 -12.69 18.58
CA GLY A 337 3.05 -12.61 20.02
C GLY A 337 1.85 -11.73 20.41
N ASN A 338 1.75 -11.33 21.68
CA ASN A 338 0.67 -10.50 22.24
C ASN A 338 0.63 -9.08 21.61
N ALA A 339 0.28 -9.02 20.34
CA ALA A 339 0.40 -7.85 19.50
C ALA A 339 -0.53 -6.72 19.95
N LEU A 340 0.05 -5.54 20.06
CA LEU A 340 -0.68 -4.30 20.23
C LEU A 340 -1.46 -3.99 18.93
N PHE A 341 -2.76 -3.82 19.03
CA PHE A 341 -3.57 -3.35 17.93
C PHE A 341 -3.15 -1.93 17.52
N SER A 342 -3.15 -1.68 16.23
CA SER A 342 -2.90 -0.35 15.68
C SER A 342 -4.21 0.39 15.48
N ASN A 343 -4.22 1.67 15.86
CA ASN A 343 -5.36 2.56 15.73
C ASN A 343 -5.22 3.41 14.48
N ILE A 344 -6.23 3.41 13.64
CA ILE A 344 -6.23 4.12 12.37
C ILE A 344 -7.44 5.03 12.31
N PHE A 345 -7.20 6.29 12.01
CA PHE A 345 -8.24 7.30 11.84
C PHE A 345 -8.18 7.87 10.44
N SER A 346 -9.32 7.99 9.78
CA SER A 346 -9.43 8.74 8.54
C SER A 346 -10.65 9.65 8.53
N ILE A 347 -10.51 10.75 7.81
CA ILE A 347 -11.61 11.68 7.54
C ILE A 347 -11.66 11.92 6.04
N THR A 348 -12.84 11.79 5.47
CA THR A 348 -13.12 12.13 4.06
C THR A 348 -14.19 13.19 4.03
N PHE A 349 -14.02 14.19 3.19
CA PHE A 349 -14.97 15.29 3.03
C PHE A 349 -15.26 15.57 1.58
N ASP A 350 -16.55 15.77 1.27
CA ASP A 350 -17.05 16.22 -0.01
C ASP A 350 -17.24 17.73 -0.01
N TYR A 351 -16.87 18.39 -1.10
CA TYR A 351 -17.05 19.84 -1.22
C TYR A 351 -18.51 20.27 -1.17
N SER A 352 -19.44 19.39 -1.52
CA SER A 352 -20.89 19.62 -1.38
C SER A 352 -21.30 20.04 0.04
N PHE A 353 -20.52 19.66 1.06
CA PHE A 353 -20.70 20.11 2.45
C PHE A 353 -20.57 21.62 2.62
N PHE A 354 -19.74 22.28 1.82
CA PHE A 354 -19.48 23.72 1.90
C PHE A 354 -20.42 24.56 1.01
N ARG A 355 -21.30 23.92 0.24
CA ARG A 355 -22.36 24.62 -0.51
C ARG A 355 -23.54 24.90 0.40
N PRO A 356 -23.99 26.18 0.52
CA PRO A 356 -25.11 26.58 1.35
C PRO A 356 -26.44 25.96 0.89
#